data_a4cf2b80452cdc3841c2c9d29072ac0e
#
_entry.id   a4cf2b80452cdc3841c2c9d29072ac0e
#
_cell.length_a   1.000
_cell.length_b   1.000
_cell.length_c   1.000
_cell.angle_alpha   90.00
_cell.angle_beta   90.00
_cell.angle_gamma   90.00
#
_symmetry.space_group_name_H-M   'P 1'
#
loop_
_entity.id
_entity.type
_entity.pdbx_description
1 polymer ?
#
loop_
_entity_poly.entity_id
_entity_poly.type
_entity_poly.pdbx_seq_one_letter_code
_entity_poly.pdbx_strand_id
1 'polypeptide(L)'
;MKKKNIFLYLLFIIIFIFVSCEKTEEDNDTYMLSLNFLGDISKPLALNNLNNFEDISLIEHRENKIQAIKLEKLINTLQPHTEKFEILFNSYDDFSVIINNDNLEESYLSWNNKNGWESINKNHPISSNIKNIKEIIIISSNPSLENTFNIIQPDKNLMSLSVGQMYKDGYSLISTFRGKSTFNSNGQDLEAITFYLNKKVDFEKYISFNNRNRILVIGNKGEVEFLRQNGIFILGKNNINYMIGNDLTIENVKGLVFNAPEKLITNVYKDTKELLLKEERVLLILIDGLGYHQYEYAKNNEYIPFLSSLPESERIISAFPPVTPVNFSASLTGELPHINGVYQRGIRQTHLPTIFDFCKENKKESAAVIGPINTIELEISPVFSLDLNNDGSTDDEKTKNALNLFSNNYDLIFVHYKDVDIAGHNFGDFDKKTFEEIKKIDGYVKKLVENWDGRVIIYSDHGMHKTDDGGSHGILTHEDMFTPYWIF
;
A
#
# COMPACT_ATOMS: atom_id res chain seq x y z
N MET A 1 27.59 15.48 -86.84
CA MET A 1 26.41 15.42 -85.90
C MET A 1 26.55 14.51 -84.65
N LYS A 2 27.63 13.78 -84.45
CA LYS A 2 27.75 12.87 -83.28
C LYS A 2 28.44 13.44 -81.99
N LYS A 3 29.11 14.61 -82.13
CA LYS A 3 29.81 15.21 -80.97
C LYS A 3 28.96 16.17 -80.12
N LYS A 4 27.84 16.67 -80.63
CA LYS A 4 26.96 17.61 -79.87
C LYS A 4 26.06 16.90 -78.87
N ASN A 5 25.72 15.62 -79.10
CA ASN A 5 24.83 14.86 -78.19
C ASN A 5 25.55 14.31 -76.96
N ILE A 6 26.85 14.13 -77.04
CA ILE A 6 27.64 13.61 -75.85
C ILE A 6 27.83 14.73 -74.83
N PHE A 7 27.97 16.00 -75.32
CA PHE A 7 28.12 17.14 -74.37
C PHE A 7 26.81 17.47 -73.67
N LEU A 8 25.67 17.26 -74.34
CA LEU A 8 24.35 17.44 -73.74
C LEU A 8 24.05 16.36 -72.69
N TYR A 9 24.48 15.10 -72.91
CA TYR A 9 24.33 13.99 -71.93
C TYR A 9 25.27 14.18 -70.77
N LEU A 10 26.47 14.65 -70.89
CA LEU A 10 27.39 14.95 -69.81
C LEU A 10 26.89 16.13 -68.96
N LEU A 11 26.29 17.16 -69.62
CA LEU A 11 25.69 18.29 -68.92
C LEU A 11 24.45 17.86 -68.08
N PHE A 12 23.65 16.92 -68.59
CA PHE A 12 22.50 16.36 -67.82
C PHE A 12 22.95 15.51 -66.69
N ILE A 13 24.01 14.70 -66.79
CA ILE A 13 24.57 13.89 -65.68
C ILE A 13 25.19 14.81 -64.63
N ILE A 14 25.86 15.89 -64.99
CA ILE A 14 26.42 16.84 -64.00
C ILE A 14 25.31 17.63 -63.32
N ILE A 15 24.21 17.97 -64.01
CA ILE A 15 23.05 18.62 -63.36
C ILE A 15 22.33 17.63 -62.42
N PHE A 16 22.27 16.34 -62.76
CA PHE A 16 21.69 15.32 -61.86
C PHE A 16 22.58 15.03 -60.64
N ILE A 17 23.90 15.15 -60.74
CA ILE A 17 24.81 15.02 -59.61
C ILE A 17 24.76 16.26 -58.70
N PHE A 18 24.49 17.46 -59.22
CA PHE A 18 24.34 18.67 -58.39
C PHE A 18 22.93 18.83 -57.78
N VAL A 19 21.88 18.24 -58.36
CA VAL A 19 20.52 18.27 -57.79
C VAL A 19 20.35 17.19 -56.71
N SER A 20 21.25 16.17 -56.63
CA SER A 20 21.22 15.14 -55.57
C SER A 20 22.03 15.54 -54.34
N CYS A 21 22.54 16.76 -54.25
CA CYS A 21 23.15 17.36 -53.06
C CYS A 21 22.38 18.60 -52.55
N GLU A 22 21.06 18.63 -52.70
CA GLU A 22 20.29 19.28 -51.65
C GLU A 22 20.46 18.41 -50.40
N LYS A 23 21.20 18.91 -49.43
CA LYS A 23 21.05 18.47 -48.06
C LYS A 23 19.56 18.55 -47.79
N THR A 24 18.86 17.41 -47.81
CA THR A 24 17.76 17.23 -46.91
C THR A 24 18.36 17.62 -45.57
N GLU A 25 17.91 18.71 -44.96
CA GLU A 25 17.93 18.84 -43.54
C GLU A 25 17.27 17.53 -43.10
N GLU A 26 18.09 16.55 -42.71
CA GLU A 26 17.61 15.50 -41.84
C GLU A 26 16.93 16.27 -40.69
N ASP A 27 15.62 16.23 -40.65
CA ASP A 27 14.91 16.35 -39.43
C ASP A 27 15.57 15.32 -38.52
N ASN A 28 16.64 15.77 -37.85
CA ASN A 28 17.21 15.12 -36.72
C ASN A 28 16.13 15.24 -35.63
N ASP A 29 15.07 14.46 -35.77
CA ASP A 29 14.28 14.00 -34.64
C ASP A 29 15.27 13.25 -33.75
N THR A 30 16.04 14.02 -33.00
CA THR A 30 16.93 13.52 -31.96
C THR A 30 16.01 12.93 -30.90
N TYR A 31 15.81 11.63 -30.98
CA TYR A 31 15.09 10.90 -29.94
C TYR A 31 15.83 11.12 -28.62
N MET A 32 15.34 12.05 -27.83
CA MET A 32 15.84 12.25 -26.47
C MET A 32 15.54 10.99 -25.68
N LEU A 33 16.57 10.37 -25.13
CA LEU A 33 16.42 9.26 -24.21
C LEU A 33 15.66 9.73 -22.97
N SER A 34 14.63 9.03 -22.59
CA SER A 34 13.82 9.36 -21.42
C SER A 34 14.64 9.34 -20.14
N LEU A 35 14.56 10.41 -19.34
CA LEU A 35 15.09 10.48 -17.97
C LEU A 35 13.98 10.18 -16.98
N ASN A 36 14.14 9.16 -16.14
CA ASN A 36 13.14 8.75 -15.18
C ASN A 36 13.50 9.22 -13.77
N PHE A 37 12.51 9.78 -13.04
CA PHE A 37 12.58 10.10 -11.63
C PHE A 37 11.82 9.06 -10.83
N LEU A 38 12.49 8.43 -9.89
CA LEU A 38 12.07 7.21 -9.21
C LEU A 38 12.34 7.31 -7.70
N GLY A 39 11.90 6.30 -6.95
CA GLY A 39 12.21 6.15 -5.52
C GLY A 39 11.19 6.76 -4.60
N ASP A 40 11.62 7.43 -3.54
CA ASP A 40 10.80 7.92 -2.43
C ASP A 40 10.14 9.26 -2.75
N ILE A 41 9.24 9.24 -3.72
CA ILE A 41 8.52 10.39 -4.26
C ILE A 41 7.05 10.06 -4.46
N SER A 42 6.19 11.06 -4.24
CA SER A 42 4.74 10.88 -4.47
C SER A 42 4.35 11.00 -5.95
N LYS A 43 5.13 11.74 -6.74
CA LYS A 43 4.84 12.02 -8.17
C LYS A 43 6.00 11.61 -9.08
N PRO A 44 6.11 10.32 -9.47
CA PRO A 44 7.14 9.90 -10.41
C PRO A 44 6.96 10.57 -11.76
N LEU A 45 8.10 10.95 -12.38
CA LEU A 45 8.14 11.71 -13.62
C LEU A 45 9.06 11.02 -14.64
N ALA A 46 8.75 11.18 -15.93
CA ALA A 46 9.66 10.86 -17.01
C ALA A 46 9.80 12.08 -17.93
N LEU A 47 11.03 12.50 -18.21
CA LEU A 47 11.34 13.62 -19.08
C LEU A 47 11.83 13.11 -20.43
N ASN A 48 11.20 13.59 -21.50
CA ASN A 48 11.58 13.28 -22.86
C ASN A 48 12.19 14.51 -23.58
N ASN A 49 12.00 15.73 -23.04
CA ASN A 49 12.61 16.96 -23.54
C ASN A 49 12.63 18.03 -22.44
N LEU A 50 13.44 19.08 -22.63
CA LEU A 50 13.51 20.25 -21.75
C LEU A 50 12.35 21.23 -21.98
N ASN A 51 11.76 21.26 -23.18
CA ASN A 51 10.82 22.30 -23.59
C ASN A 51 9.48 22.32 -22.84
N ASN A 52 9.20 21.29 -22.08
CA ASN A 52 7.97 21.18 -21.27
C ASN A 52 8.03 21.96 -19.96
N PHE A 53 9.13 22.66 -19.68
CA PHE A 53 9.32 23.42 -18.44
C PHE A 53 9.38 24.92 -18.74
N GLU A 54 8.61 25.70 -17.97
CA GLU A 54 8.59 27.16 -18.04
C GLU A 54 9.88 27.78 -17.45
N ASP A 55 10.63 27.04 -16.64
CA ASP A 55 11.77 27.51 -15.84
C ASP A 55 13.15 27.16 -16.44
N ILE A 56 13.27 27.08 -17.76
CA ILE A 56 14.57 26.87 -18.40
C ILE A 56 15.42 28.12 -18.27
N SER A 57 16.64 27.96 -17.75
CA SER A 57 17.63 29.01 -17.56
C SER A 57 18.81 28.80 -18.51
N LEU A 58 19.41 29.90 -18.99
CA LEU A 58 20.72 29.85 -19.63
C LEU A 58 21.80 29.96 -18.56
N ILE A 59 22.61 28.93 -18.40
CA ILE A 59 23.74 28.94 -17.47
C ILE A 59 25.08 28.87 -18.19
N GLU A 60 26.12 29.42 -17.57
CA GLU A 60 27.49 29.28 -18.06
C GLU A 60 28.08 27.97 -17.55
N HIS A 61 28.52 27.12 -18.48
CA HIS A 61 29.21 25.87 -18.19
C HIS A 61 30.33 25.66 -19.21
N ARG A 62 31.58 25.51 -18.74
CA ARG A 62 32.78 25.29 -19.59
C ARG A 62 32.87 26.26 -20.79
N GLU A 63 32.76 27.57 -20.51
CA GLU A 63 32.84 28.65 -21.49
C GLU A 63 31.68 28.71 -22.49
N ASN A 64 30.65 27.86 -22.36
CA ASN A 64 29.45 27.85 -23.19
C ASN A 64 28.21 28.23 -22.39
N LYS A 65 27.26 28.88 -23.04
CA LYS A 65 25.90 29.07 -22.51
C LYS A 65 25.05 27.87 -22.92
N ILE A 66 24.47 27.20 -21.96
CA ILE A 66 23.63 26.02 -22.17
C ILE A 66 22.28 26.20 -21.49
N GLN A 67 21.25 25.56 -22.06
CA GLN A 67 19.93 25.47 -21.44
C GLN A 67 19.94 24.42 -20.35
N ALA A 68 19.43 24.78 -19.18
CA ALA A 68 19.37 23.87 -18.02
C ALA A 68 18.17 24.20 -17.11
N ILE A 69 17.71 23.19 -16.38
CA ILE A 69 16.69 23.32 -15.35
C ILE A 69 17.34 23.19 -13.99
N LYS A 70 16.94 24.03 -13.02
CA LYS A 70 17.36 23.87 -11.62
C LYS A 70 16.87 22.54 -11.08
N LEU A 71 17.81 21.72 -10.56
CA LEU A 71 17.50 20.39 -10.02
C LEU A 71 16.55 20.47 -8.82
N GLU A 72 16.77 21.41 -7.92
CA GLU A 72 15.93 21.64 -6.73
C GLU A 72 14.46 21.90 -7.10
N LYS A 73 14.21 22.79 -8.05
CA LYS A 73 12.83 23.08 -8.52
C LYS A 73 12.16 21.83 -9.08
N LEU A 74 12.88 21.06 -9.86
CA LEU A 74 12.36 19.83 -10.45
C LEU A 74 12.03 18.81 -9.38
N ILE A 75 12.94 18.58 -8.42
CA ILE A 75 12.73 17.64 -7.32
C ILE A 75 11.52 18.04 -6.46
N ASN A 76 11.32 19.33 -6.21
CA ASN A 76 10.15 19.79 -5.44
C ASN A 76 8.82 19.42 -6.11
N THR A 77 8.77 19.36 -7.45
CA THR A 77 7.55 18.90 -8.17
C THR A 77 7.26 17.42 -7.97
N LEU A 78 8.27 16.61 -7.64
CA LEU A 78 8.14 15.18 -7.41
C LEU A 78 7.55 14.85 -6.03
N GLN A 79 7.54 15.81 -5.11
CA GLN A 79 7.10 15.65 -3.72
C GLN A 79 7.85 14.51 -2.99
N PRO A 80 9.15 14.70 -2.65
CA PRO A 80 9.90 13.76 -1.83
C PRO A 80 9.19 13.46 -0.51
N HIS A 81 9.32 12.24 0.00
CA HIS A 81 8.66 11.82 1.23
C HIS A 81 9.24 12.45 2.50
N THR A 82 10.46 13.02 2.42
CA THR A 82 11.13 13.71 3.54
C THR A 82 11.88 14.94 3.05
N GLU A 83 12.14 15.89 3.96
CA GLU A 83 12.93 17.09 3.64
C GLU A 83 14.41 16.76 3.39
N LYS A 84 14.94 15.74 4.09
CA LYS A 84 16.31 15.25 3.91
C LYS A 84 16.32 13.96 3.12
N PHE A 85 17.08 13.95 2.04
CA PHE A 85 17.21 12.80 1.15
C PHE A 85 18.55 12.81 0.42
N GLU A 86 18.94 11.66 -0.09
CA GLU A 86 20.01 11.49 -1.05
C GLU A 86 19.44 11.44 -2.48
N ILE A 87 20.26 11.82 -3.43
CA ILE A 87 19.95 11.77 -4.87
C ILE A 87 20.95 10.82 -5.51
N LEU A 88 20.45 9.70 -6.03
CA LEU A 88 21.24 8.72 -6.78
C LEU A 88 21.00 8.95 -8.28
N PHE A 89 22.05 9.27 -9.00
CA PHE A 89 22.08 9.36 -10.46
C PHE A 89 22.61 8.07 -11.05
N ASN A 90 21.89 7.44 -11.95
CA ASN A 90 22.31 6.28 -12.72
C ASN A 90 22.41 6.66 -14.20
N SER A 91 23.51 6.31 -14.86
CA SER A 91 23.73 6.53 -16.28
C SER A 91 23.52 5.25 -17.11
N TYR A 92 23.44 5.42 -18.43
CA TYR A 92 23.32 4.30 -19.38
C TYR A 92 24.60 3.45 -19.51
N ASP A 93 25.74 3.98 -19.08
CA ASP A 93 27.04 3.28 -19.05
C ASP A 93 27.38 2.67 -17.69
N ASP A 94 26.32 2.48 -16.85
CA ASP A 94 26.36 1.85 -15.53
C ASP A 94 27.20 2.60 -14.47
N PHE A 95 27.55 3.86 -14.75
CA PHE A 95 28.15 4.74 -13.75
C PHE A 95 27.06 5.32 -12.85
N SER A 96 27.32 5.39 -11.55
CA SER A 96 26.38 5.90 -10.55
C SER A 96 27.07 6.83 -9.58
N VAL A 97 26.36 7.86 -9.12
CA VAL A 97 26.83 8.77 -8.09
C VAL A 97 25.68 9.16 -7.17
N ILE A 98 26.00 9.33 -5.89
CA ILE A 98 25.05 9.79 -4.87
C ILE A 98 25.54 11.13 -4.33
N ILE A 99 24.62 12.08 -4.20
CA ILE A 99 24.82 13.34 -3.47
C ILE A 99 23.71 13.55 -2.45
N ASN A 100 23.98 14.35 -1.42
CA ASN A 100 22.94 14.82 -0.50
C ASN A 100 22.13 15.94 -1.17
N ASN A 101 20.93 16.20 -0.66
CA ASN A 101 20.12 17.33 -1.11
C ASN A 101 20.54 18.68 -0.50
N ASP A 102 21.63 18.73 0.25
CA ASP A 102 22.22 19.98 0.71
C ASP A 102 22.91 20.72 -0.46
N ASN A 103 22.83 22.06 -0.47
CA ASN A 103 23.52 22.94 -1.45
C ASN A 103 23.14 22.71 -2.93
N LEU A 104 21.85 22.44 -3.20
CA LEU A 104 21.34 22.24 -4.57
C LEU A 104 21.10 23.55 -5.37
N GLU A 105 21.35 24.74 -4.80
CA GLU A 105 21.05 26.01 -5.44
C GLU A 105 21.75 26.18 -6.80
N GLU A 106 22.96 25.61 -6.94
CA GLU A 106 23.76 25.62 -8.18
C GLU A 106 23.85 24.23 -8.83
N SER A 107 22.79 23.42 -8.65
CA SER A 107 22.63 22.12 -9.29
C SER A 107 21.59 22.18 -10.41
N TYR A 108 21.97 21.65 -11.57
CA TYR A 108 21.19 21.75 -12.80
C TYR A 108 21.15 20.43 -13.57
N LEU A 109 20.13 20.25 -14.36
CA LEU A 109 20.01 19.22 -15.40
C LEU A 109 20.00 19.89 -16.76
N SER A 110 20.80 19.37 -17.69
CA SER A 110 20.89 19.82 -19.07
C SER A 110 20.76 18.62 -20.01
N TRP A 111 20.38 18.90 -21.25
CA TRP A 111 20.37 17.94 -22.34
C TRP A 111 21.19 18.44 -23.53
N ASN A 112 21.98 17.55 -24.11
CA ASN A 112 22.57 17.80 -25.43
C ASN A 112 22.83 16.46 -26.15
N ASN A 113 22.91 16.53 -27.51
CA ASN A 113 23.06 15.31 -28.33
C ASN A 113 24.34 14.51 -28.07
N LYS A 114 25.38 15.11 -27.51
CA LYS A 114 26.67 14.47 -27.26
C LYS A 114 26.69 13.73 -25.92
N ASN A 115 26.08 14.31 -24.88
CA ASN A 115 26.19 13.86 -23.52
C ASN A 115 24.87 13.25 -22.99
N GLY A 116 23.77 13.28 -23.77
CA GLY A 116 22.44 12.96 -23.28
C GLY A 116 22.02 13.90 -22.14
N TRP A 117 21.29 13.37 -21.17
CA TRP A 117 21.02 14.07 -19.92
C TRP A 117 22.30 14.16 -19.08
N GLU A 118 22.63 15.35 -18.61
CA GLU A 118 23.80 15.56 -17.76
C GLU A 118 23.45 16.40 -16.52
N SER A 119 24.08 16.04 -15.38
CA SER A 119 24.03 16.84 -14.15
C SER A 119 25.19 17.81 -14.09
N ILE A 120 24.91 19.02 -13.61
CA ILE A 120 25.88 20.08 -13.40
C ILE A 120 25.71 20.57 -11.95
N ASN A 121 26.59 20.10 -11.07
CA ASN A 121 26.52 20.33 -9.62
C ASN A 121 27.74 21.15 -9.19
N LYS A 122 27.61 22.49 -9.17
CA LYS A 122 28.75 23.37 -8.89
C LYS A 122 29.20 23.36 -7.42
N ASN A 123 28.27 23.09 -6.50
CA ASN A 123 28.52 23.05 -5.06
C ASN A 123 28.78 21.64 -4.52
N HIS A 124 28.99 20.67 -5.42
CA HIS A 124 29.29 19.28 -5.07
C HIS A 124 30.60 18.82 -5.72
N PRO A 125 31.17 17.68 -5.31
CA PRO A 125 32.36 17.11 -5.93
C PRO A 125 32.21 16.98 -7.46
N ILE A 126 33.29 17.17 -8.20
CA ILE A 126 33.26 17.16 -9.68
C ILE A 126 32.77 15.83 -10.24
N SER A 127 32.94 14.72 -9.51
CA SER A 127 32.43 13.38 -9.86
C SER A 127 30.90 13.30 -9.88
N SER A 128 30.19 14.27 -9.31
CA SER A 128 28.72 14.35 -9.36
C SER A 128 28.19 14.89 -10.70
N ASN A 129 29.09 15.40 -11.56
CA ASN A 129 28.72 15.87 -12.89
C ASN A 129 28.79 14.70 -13.88
N ILE A 130 27.73 13.93 -13.99
CA ILE A 130 27.66 12.75 -14.86
C ILE A 130 26.84 13.01 -16.11
N LYS A 131 27.04 12.16 -17.12
CA LYS A 131 26.43 12.23 -18.44
C LYS A 131 25.59 10.99 -18.71
N ASN A 132 24.78 11.03 -19.77
CA ASN A 132 23.93 9.91 -20.17
C ASN A 132 23.06 9.37 -19.05
N ILE A 133 22.53 10.27 -18.21
CA ILE A 133 21.70 9.89 -17.07
C ILE A 133 20.41 9.25 -17.60
N LYS A 134 20.07 8.06 -17.08
CA LYS A 134 18.82 7.34 -17.36
C LYS A 134 17.81 7.44 -16.24
N GLU A 135 18.29 7.55 -14.99
CA GLU A 135 17.46 7.54 -13.80
C GLU A 135 18.02 8.45 -12.73
N ILE A 136 17.14 9.17 -12.06
CA ILE A 136 17.42 9.92 -10.83
C ILE A 136 16.50 9.36 -9.77
N ILE A 137 17.09 8.81 -8.70
CA ILE A 137 16.36 8.13 -7.63
C ILE A 137 16.49 8.97 -6.37
N ILE A 138 15.36 9.29 -5.75
CA ILE A 138 15.29 9.97 -4.46
C ILE A 138 15.26 8.92 -3.36
N ILE A 139 16.11 9.08 -2.34
CA ILE A 139 16.28 8.16 -1.22
C ILE A 139 16.07 8.95 0.07
N SER A 140 14.91 8.81 0.65
CA SER A 140 14.50 9.55 1.86
C SER A 140 15.28 9.12 3.09
N SER A 141 15.66 10.09 3.92
CA SER A 141 16.20 9.84 5.26
C SER A 141 15.05 9.70 6.24
N ASN A 142 14.90 8.54 6.87
CA ASN A 142 13.85 8.25 7.86
C ASN A 142 12.41 8.52 7.34
N PRO A 143 11.97 7.88 6.26
CA PRO A 143 10.60 8.03 5.78
C PRO A 143 9.60 7.48 6.80
N SER A 144 8.38 8.03 6.82
CA SER A 144 7.31 7.54 7.68
C SER A 144 6.90 6.12 7.30
N LEU A 145 6.33 5.36 8.25
CA LEU A 145 5.84 4.00 8.02
C LEU A 145 4.75 3.91 6.93
N GLU A 146 4.04 5.00 6.69
CA GLU A 146 3.07 5.09 5.59
C GLU A 146 3.74 5.07 4.21
N ASN A 147 4.98 5.56 4.12
CA ASN A 147 5.74 5.67 2.88
C ASN A 147 6.79 4.56 2.70
N THR A 148 6.75 3.54 3.55
CA THR A 148 7.68 2.41 3.51
C THR A 148 6.98 1.09 3.19
N PHE A 149 7.76 0.15 2.73
CA PHE A 149 7.42 -1.26 2.69
C PHE A 149 7.78 -1.87 4.04
N ASN A 150 6.78 -2.41 4.74
CA ASN A 150 6.90 -2.83 6.12
C ASN A 150 6.89 -4.37 6.24
N ILE A 151 7.78 -4.91 7.04
CA ILE A 151 7.91 -6.35 7.27
C ILE A 151 7.72 -6.63 8.76
N ILE A 152 6.61 -7.26 9.12
CA ILE A 152 6.38 -7.77 10.47
C ILE A 152 7.09 -9.12 10.58
N GLN A 153 8.19 -9.16 11.34
CA GLN A 153 9.04 -10.33 11.50
C GLN A 153 8.45 -11.34 12.49
N PRO A 154 8.98 -12.59 12.53
CA PRO A 154 8.49 -13.61 13.46
C PRO A 154 8.59 -13.25 14.94
N ASP A 155 9.54 -12.43 15.32
CA ASP A 155 9.77 -11.90 16.67
C ASP A 155 8.97 -10.64 16.99
N LYS A 156 8.00 -10.28 16.13
CA LYS A 156 7.15 -9.09 16.18
C LYS A 156 7.88 -7.77 15.85
N ASN A 157 9.19 -7.79 15.61
CA ASN A 157 9.93 -6.61 15.21
C ASN A 157 9.50 -6.13 13.82
N LEU A 158 9.46 -4.81 13.64
CA LEU A 158 9.16 -4.17 12.38
C LEU A 158 10.45 -3.80 11.65
N MET A 159 10.59 -4.25 10.40
CA MET A 159 11.59 -3.75 9.48
C MET A 159 10.90 -2.91 8.42
N SER A 160 11.42 -1.72 8.17
CA SER A 160 10.85 -0.79 7.18
C SER A 160 11.91 -0.45 6.14
N LEU A 161 11.54 -0.56 4.86
CA LEU A 161 12.40 -0.31 3.72
C LEU A 161 11.72 0.70 2.79
N SER A 162 12.46 1.69 2.31
CA SER A 162 11.92 2.58 1.28
C SER A 162 12.25 2.06 -0.12
N VAL A 163 11.46 2.49 -1.11
CA VAL A 163 11.71 2.15 -2.52
C VAL A 163 13.05 2.72 -2.98
N GLY A 164 13.39 3.95 -2.57
CA GLY A 164 14.66 4.58 -2.84
C GLY A 164 15.84 3.78 -2.28
N GLN A 165 15.71 3.27 -1.04
CA GLN A 165 16.73 2.41 -0.43
C GLN A 165 16.92 1.11 -1.22
N MET A 166 15.83 0.46 -1.67
CA MET A 166 15.92 -0.76 -2.47
C MET A 166 16.60 -0.52 -3.82
N TYR A 167 16.39 0.64 -4.44
CA TYR A 167 17.15 1.04 -5.63
C TYR A 167 18.65 1.21 -5.35
N LYS A 168 19.00 1.84 -4.22
CA LYS A 168 20.40 2.04 -3.78
C LYS A 168 21.10 0.70 -3.49
N ASP A 169 20.42 -0.23 -2.82
CA ASP A 169 20.98 -1.53 -2.45
C ASP A 169 21.11 -2.50 -3.64
N GLY A 170 20.50 -2.13 -4.77
CA GLY A 170 20.56 -2.86 -6.02
C GLY A 170 19.48 -3.94 -6.18
N TYR A 171 19.20 -4.24 -7.41
CA TYR A 171 18.17 -5.17 -7.89
C TYR A 171 18.74 -6.11 -8.98
N SER A 172 18.08 -7.24 -9.21
CA SER A 172 18.37 -8.12 -10.33
C SER A 172 17.45 -7.80 -11.50
N LEU A 173 17.96 -7.87 -12.74
CA LEU A 173 17.13 -7.79 -13.94
C LEU A 173 16.60 -9.17 -14.30
N ILE A 174 15.29 -9.28 -14.48
CA ILE A 174 14.63 -10.51 -14.93
C ILE A 174 13.75 -10.23 -16.14
N SER A 175 13.70 -11.20 -17.06
CA SER A 175 12.81 -11.15 -18.22
C SER A 175 11.47 -11.80 -17.89
N THR A 176 10.38 -11.08 -18.12
CA THR A 176 9.02 -11.61 -17.97
C THR A 176 8.40 -11.74 -19.36
N PHE A 177 7.96 -12.95 -19.72
CA PHE A 177 7.31 -13.23 -20.99
C PHE A 177 5.99 -12.45 -21.11
N ARG A 178 5.75 -11.84 -22.26
CA ARG A 178 4.55 -11.03 -22.54
C ARG A 178 3.69 -11.55 -23.66
N GLY A 179 4.26 -12.31 -24.54
CA GLY A 179 3.50 -12.84 -25.64
C GLY A 179 4.37 -13.37 -26.77
N LYS A 180 3.71 -14.02 -27.69
CA LYS A 180 4.27 -14.54 -28.92
C LYS A 180 3.36 -14.05 -30.07
N SER A 181 3.98 -13.57 -31.12
CA SER A 181 3.30 -13.26 -32.37
C SER A 181 3.91 -14.07 -33.52
N THR A 182 3.09 -14.44 -34.49
CA THR A 182 3.52 -15.18 -35.68
C THR A 182 3.16 -14.37 -36.91
N PHE A 183 4.04 -14.43 -37.92
CA PHE A 183 3.84 -13.84 -39.23
C PHE A 183 4.18 -14.87 -40.29
N ASN A 184 3.24 -15.15 -41.21
CA ASN A 184 3.49 -16.05 -42.32
C ASN A 184 4.12 -15.30 -43.49
N SER A 185 5.31 -15.74 -43.90
CA SER A 185 6.00 -15.23 -45.07
C SER A 185 6.31 -16.39 -46.02
N ASN A 186 5.73 -16.38 -47.20
CA ASN A 186 5.90 -17.38 -48.26
C ASN A 186 5.67 -18.84 -47.80
N GLY A 187 4.68 -19.06 -46.91
CA GLY A 187 4.36 -20.38 -46.37
C GLY A 187 5.23 -20.82 -45.19
N GLN A 188 6.11 -19.95 -44.70
CA GLN A 188 6.90 -20.17 -43.50
C GLN A 188 6.42 -19.25 -42.37
N ASP A 189 6.12 -19.83 -41.21
CA ASP A 189 5.74 -19.06 -40.02
C ASP A 189 7.02 -18.55 -39.31
N LEU A 190 7.10 -17.23 -39.20
CA LEU A 190 8.12 -16.52 -38.43
C LEU A 190 7.54 -16.13 -37.08
N GLU A 191 8.28 -16.36 -36.01
CA GLU A 191 7.84 -16.12 -34.65
C GLU A 191 8.62 -14.97 -34.02
N ALA A 192 7.92 -14.09 -33.29
CA ALA A 192 8.51 -13.10 -32.39
C ALA A 192 8.03 -13.31 -30.96
N ILE A 193 8.95 -13.27 -30.01
CA ILE A 193 8.68 -13.40 -28.58
C ILE A 193 8.97 -12.08 -27.91
N THR A 194 8.01 -11.57 -27.15
CA THR A 194 8.10 -10.29 -26.44
C THR A 194 8.32 -10.53 -24.95
N PHE A 195 9.30 -9.82 -24.39
CA PHE A 195 9.62 -9.83 -22.96
C PHE A 195 9.64 -8.40 -22.41
N TYR A 196 9.34 -8.25 -21.11
CA TYR A 196 9.69 -7.07 -20.34
C TYR A 196 10.88 -7.39 -19.41
N LEU A 197 11.81 -6.42 -19.31
CA LEU A 197 12.82 -6.42 -18.27
C LEU A 197 12.27 -5.74 -17.01
N ASN A 198 12.22 -6.51 -15.95
CA ASN A 198 11.76 -6.04 -14.65
C ASN A 198 12.91 -6.01 -13.63
N LYS A 199 12.85 -5.06 -12.70
CA LYS A 199 13.81 -4.90 -11.60
C LYS A 199 13.33 -5.70 -10.39
N LYS A 200 13.85 -6.92 -10.23
CA LYS A 200 13.49 -7.81 -9.12
C LYS A 200 14.17 -7.35 -7.84
N VAL A 201 13.41 -7.17 -6.76
CA VAL A 201 13.93 -6.95 -5.42
C VAL A 201 14.51 -8.25 -4.87
N ASP A 202 15.72 -8.17 -4.34
CA ASP A 202 16.38 -9.29 -3.67
C ASP A 202 16.22 -9.14 -2.15
N PHE A 203 15.08 -9.64 -1.64
CA PHE A 203 14.77 -9.56 -0.21
C PHE A 203 15.69 -10.40 0.67
N GLU A 204 16.44 -11.38 0.11
CA GLU A 204 17.42 -12.17 0.88
C GLU A 204 18.54 -11.30 1.46
N LYS A 205 18.75 -10.10 0.92
CA LYS A 205 19.68 -9.11 1.48
C LYS A 205 19.21 -8.56 2.83
N TYR A 206 17.90 -8.55 3.08
CA TYR A 206 17.30 -7.92 4.25
C TYR A 206 16.79 -8.95 5.25
N ILE A 207 16.23 -10.06 4.76
CA ILE A 207 15.56 -11.04 5.57
C ILE A 207 15.70 -12.45 4.99
N SER A 208 15.91 -13.44 5.87
CA SER A 208 15.96 -14.85 5.46
C SER A 208 14.55 -15.41 5.35
N PHE A 209 14.15 -15.84 4.17
CA PHE A 209 12.91 -16.59 3.98
C PHE A 209 13.10 -18.05 4.43
N ASN A 210 12.46 -18.41 5.54
CA ASN A 210 12.39 -19.79 5.98
C ASN A 210 11.13 -20.44 5.37
N ASN A 211 11.28 -21.53 4.62
CA ASN A 211 10.18 -22.25 3.95
C ASN A 211 9.09 -22.76 4.91
N ARG A 212 9.31 -22.73 6.21
CA ARG A 212 8.32 -23.15 7.24
C ARG A 212 7.41 -22.01 7.68
N ASN A 213 7.74 -20.76 7.36
CA ASN A 213 6.97 -19.62 7.80
C ASN A 213 5.88 -19.29 6.76
N ARG A 214 4.64 -19.13 7.24
CA ARG A 214 3.57 -18.57 6.41
C ARG A 214 3.80 -17.07 6.31
N ILE A 215 4.01 -16.58 5.09
CA ILE A 215 4.25 -15.17 4.80
C ILE A 215 3.07 -14.64 4.01
N LEU A 216 2.39 -13.64 4.56
CA LEU A 216 1.30 -12.95 3.89
C LEU A 216 1.85 -11.68 3.23
N VAL A 217 1.57 -11.53 1.94
CA VAL A 217 1.83 -10.30 1.17
C VAL A 217 0.59 -9.44 1.24
N ILE A 218 0.73 -8.17 1.60
CA ILE A 218 -0.37 -7.23 1.78
C ILE A 218 -0.22 -6.07 0.81
N GLY A 219 -1.28 -5.79 0.05
CA GLY A 219 -1.38 -4.68 -0.87
C GLY A 219 -1.97 -3.42 -0.23
N ASN A 220 -1.81 -2.30 -0.93
CA ASN A 220 -2.23 -0.97 -0.45
C ASN A 220 -3.76 -0.79 -0.35
N LYS A 221 -4.54 -1.60 -1.07
CA LYS A 221 -6.01 -1.58 -1.01
C LYS A 221 -6.58 -2.79 -0.26
N GLY A 222 -5.77 -3.42 0.58
CA GLY A 222 -6.16 -4.59 1.37
C GLY A 222 -6.20 -5.89 0.58
N GLU A 223 -5.55 -5.96 -0.59
CA GLU A 223 -5.26 -7.23 -1.26
C GLU A 223 -4.36 -8.08 -0.37
N VAL A 224 -4.58 -9.38 -0.35
CA VAL A 224 -3.70 -10.31 0.36
C VAL A 224 -3.45 -11.57 -0.46
N GLU A 225 -2.22 -12.08 -0.40
CA GLU A 225 -1.83 -13.35 -1.00
C GLU A 225 -0.72 -13.98 -0.14
N PHE A 226 -0.76 -15.31 0.04
CA PHE A 226 0.39 -16.01 0.63
C PHE A 226 1.55 -16.06 -0.36
N LEU A 227 2.76 -15.81 0.15
CA LEU A 227 3.96 -15.84 -0.67
C LEU A 227 4.12 -17.21 -1.35
N ARG A 228 4.16 -17.21 -2.69
CA ARG A 228 4.32 -18.40 -3.51
C ARG A 228 5.79 -18.64 -3.84
N GLN A 229 6.18 -19.90 -4.10
CA GLN A 229 7.55 -20.25 -4.50
C GLN A 229 8.02 -19.53 -5.77
N ASN A 230 7.11 -19.35 -6.73
CA ASN A 230 7.37 -18.62 -7.98
C ASN A 230 6.94 -17.13 -7.89
N GLY A 231 6.70 -16.64 -6.69
CA GLY A 231 6.36 -15.25 -6.44
C GLY A 231 7.62 -14.38 -6.43
N ILE A 232 7.54 -13.21 -7.03
CA ILE A 232 8.64 -12.25 -7.14
C ILE A 232 8.15 -10.84 -6.84
N PHE A 233 9.03 -10.03 -6.26
CA PHE A 233 8.77 -8.61 -6.03
C PHE A 233 9.54 -7.77 -7.04
N ILE A 234 8.86 -6.80 -7.61
CA ILE A 234 9.36 -5.94 -8.69
C ILE A 234 9.30 -4.48 -8.24
N LEU A 235 10.43 -3.77 -8.40
CA LEU A 235 10.46 -2.32 -8.22
C LEU A 235 9.69 -1.64 -9.35
N GLY A 236 8.66 -0.88 -8.97
CA GLY A 236 8.02 0.10 -9.81
C GLY A 236 8.70 1.46 -9.69
N LYS A 237 8.09 2.53 -10.19
CA LYS A 237 8.69 3.88 -10.13
C LYS A 237 8.88 4.38 -8.70
N ASN A 238 7.85 4.22 -7.86
CA ASN A 238 7.80 4.63 -6.45
C ASN A 238 7.04 3.60 -5.58
N ASN A 239 6.91 2.39 -6.04
CA ASN A 239 6.20 1.31 -5.36
C ASN A 239 6.89 -0.04 -5.58
N ILE A 240 6.37 -1.07 -4.93
CA ILE A 240 6.76 -2.45 -5.12
C ILE A 240 5.51 -3.23 -5.55
N ASN A 241 5.67 -4.09 -6.54
CA ASN A 241 4.61 -4.96 -7.05
C ASN A 241 4.96 -6.41 -6.78
N TYR A 242 3.95 -7.25 -6.57
CA TYR A 242 4.11 -8.69 -6.42
C TYR A 242 3.52 -9.41 -7.63
N MET A 243 4.31 -10.32 -8.20
CA MET A 243 3.93 -11.14 -9.35
C MET A 243 4.05 -12.61 -9.01
N ILE A 244 3.12 -13.40 -9.54
CA ILE A 244 3.19 -14.87 -9.53
C ILE A 244 3.34 -15.34 -10.97
N GLY A 245 4.50 -15.93 -11.28
CA GLY A 245 4.83 -16.24 -12.67
C GLY A 245 4.94 -14.98 -13.53
N ASN A 246 4.05 -14.84 -14.51
CA ASN A 246 3.99 -13.66 -15.39
C ASN A 246 2.86 -12.69 -15.04
N ASP A 247 2.04 -13.01 -14.05
CA ASP A 247 0.84 -12.25 -13.71
C ASP A 247 1.13 -11.28 -12.56
N LEU A 248 0.78 -10.01 -12.77
CA LEU A 248 0.73 -9.02 -11.70
C LEU A 248 -0.39 -9.39 -10.73
N THR A 249 -0.03 -9.77 -9.50
CA THR A 249 -0.99 -10.28 -8.50
C THR A 249 -1.41 -9.19 -7.54
N ILE A 250 -0.43 -8.42 -7.01
CA ILE A 250 -0.69 -7.27 -6.15
C ILE A 250 0.13 -6.08 -6.66
N GLU A 251 -0.56 -5.02 -7.02
CA GLU A 251 0.05 -3.72 -7.32
C GLU A 251 0.21 -2.92 -6.02
N ASN A 252 1.34 -2.24 -5.86
CA ASN A 252 1.62 -1.40 -4.70
C ASN A 252 1.53 -2.18 -3.37
N VAL A 253 2.44 -3.14 -3.20
CA VAL A 253 2.58 -3.93 -1.96
C VAL A 253 3.01 -3.02 -0.81
N LYS A 254 2.29 -3.09 0.31
CA LYS A 254 2.61 -2.37 1.55
C LYS A 254 3.57 -3.13 2.44
N GLY A 255 3.58 -4.45 2.37
CA GLY A 255 4.53 -5.22 3.15
C GLY A 255 4.23 -6.69 3.29
N LEU A 256 4.95 -7.30 4.24
CA LEU A 256 4.93 -8.72 4.53
C LEU A 256 4.62 -8.97 6.01
N VAL A 257 3.85 -10.02 6.27
CA VAL A 257 3.61 -10.52 7.62
C VAL A 257 4.11 -11.96 7.71
N PHE A 258 5.14 -12.19 8.52
CA PHE A 258 5.65 -13.52 8.80
C PHE A 258 4.80 -14.23 9.85
N ASN A 259 4.71 -15.56 9.78
CA ASN A 259 3.87 -16.37 10.66
C ASN A 259 2.42 -15.86 10.74
N ALA A 260 1.89 -15.41 9.60
CA ALA A 260 0.54 -14.89 9.53
C ALA A 260 -0.49 -15.92 10.03
N PRO A 261 -1.51 -15.49 10.80
CA PRO A 261 -2.60 -16.34 11.24
C PRO A 261 -3.35 -16.97 10.05
N GLU A 262 -4.09 -18.04 10.32
CA GLU A 262 -4.94 -18.66 9.31
C GLU A 262 -6.17 -17.83 9.01
N LYS A 263 -6.72 -17.20 10.07
CA LYS A 263 -7.94 -16.40 9.97
C LYS A 263 -7.62 -14.93 9.74
N LEU A 264 -8.39 -14.36 8.84
CA LEU A 264 -8.48 -12.92 8.58
C LEU A 264 -9.77 -12.39 9.23
N ILE A 265 -9.89 -11.08 9.36
CA ILE A 265 -11.11 -10.41 9.84
C ILE A 265 -12.36 -10.82 9.03
N THR A 266 -12.21 -11.16 7.75
CA THR A 266 -13.30 -11.67 6.89
C THR A 266 -13.90 -13.00 7.35
N ASN A 267 -13.20 -13.76 8.20
CA ASN A 267 -13.72 -15.00 8.76
C ASN A 267 -14.90 -14.76 9.72
N VAL A 268 -15.01 -13.57 10.32
CA VAL A 268 -16.15 -13.20 11.16
C VAL A 268 -17.48 -13.40 10.44
N TYR A 269 -17.59 -12.91 9.20
CA TYR A 269 -18.78 -13.14 8.36
C TYR A 269 -19.01 -14.63 8.10
N LYS A 270 -17.96 -15.36 7.72
CA LYS A 270 -18.06 -16.78 7.35
C LYS A 270 -18.52 -17.62 8.53
N ASP A 271 -17.91 -17.42 9.68
CA ASP A 271 -18.23 -18.15 10.90
C ASP A 271 -19.66 -17.79 11.40
N THR A 272 -20.05 -16.50 11.34
CA THR A 272 -21.41 -16.05 11.68
C THR A 272 -22.45 -16.68 10.76
N LYS A 273 -22.22 -16.64 9.44
CA LYS A 273 -23.09 -17.23 8.44
C LYS A 273 -23.26 -18.74 8.61
N GLU A 274 -22.17 -19.45 8.92
CA GLU A 274 -22.20 -20.89 9.15
C GLU A 274 -23.08 -21.27 10.36
N LEU A 275 -22.98 -20.50 11.45
CA LEU A 275 -23.82 -20.71 12.63
C LEU A 275 -25.29 -20.44 12.33
N LEU A 276 -25.60 -19.33 11.66
CA LEU A 276 -26.96 -18.99 11.26
C LEU A 276 -27.59 -20.04 10.32
N LEU A 277 -26.80 -20.66 9.45
CA LEU A 277 -27.28 -21.75 8.58
C LEU A 277 -27.56 -23.04 9.35
N LYS A 278 -26.96 -23.23 10.53
CA LYS A 278 -27.24 -24.33 11.45
C LYS A 278 -28.43 -24.03 12.38
N GLU A 279 -29.17 -22.97 12.12
CA GLU A 279 -30.28 -22.47 12.94
C GLU A 279 -29.87 -22.10 14.37
N GLU A 280 -28.59 -21.76 14.58
CA GLU A 280 -28.08 -21.27 15.86
C GLU A 280 -28.27 -19.76 15.96
N ARG A 281 -28.70 -19.26 17.12
CA ARG A 281 -28.73 -17.81 17.41
C ARG A 281 -27.32 -17.32 17.66
N VAL A 282 -26.96 -16.14 17.15
CA VAL A 282 -25.62 -15.60 17.24
C VAL A 282 -25.61 -14.22 17.92
N LEU A 283 -24.79 -14.07 18.95
CA LEU A 283 -24.39 -12.79 19.52
C LEU A 283 -23.01 -12.45 18.96
N LEU A 284 -22.93 -11.41 18.15
CA LEU A 284 -21.71 -10.94 17.52
C LEU A 284 -21.25 -9.65 18.21
N ILE A 285 -20.10 -9.66 18.88
CA ILE A 285 -19.56 -8.55 19.67
C ILE A 285 -18.27 -8.05 19.03
N LEU A 286 -18.25 -6.78 18.63
CA LEU A 286 -17.07 -6.05 18.20
C LEU A 286 -16.56 -5.17 19.35
N ILE A 287 -15.29 -5.34 19.71
CA ILE A 287 -14.55 -4.48 20.63
C ILE A 287 -13.59 -3.64 19.78
N ASP A 288 -13.96 -2.40 19.47
CA ASP A 288 -13.19 -1.48 18.60
C ASP A 288 -11.82 -1.17 19.25
N GLY A 289 -10.74 -1.35 18.48
CA GLY A 289 -9.40 -0.93 18.85
C GLY A 289 -8.65 -1.84 19.85
N LEU A 290 -9.13 -3.06 20.13
CA LEU A 290 -8.45 -3.97 21.03
C LEU A 290 -7.40 -4.81 20.29
N GLY A 291 -6.13 -4.41 20.35
CA GLY A 291 -5.01 -5.18 19.78
C GLY A 291 -4.71 -6.47 20.54
N TYR A 292 -4.17 -7.48 19.82
CA TYR A 292 -3.80 -8.75 20.46
C TYR A 292 -2.72 -8.59 21.54
N HIS A 293 -1.80 -7.65 21.37
CA HIS A 293 -0.78 -7.28 22.36
C HIS A 293 -1.39 -6.71 23.65
N GLN A 294 -2.45 -5.88 23.53
CA GLN A 294 -3.20 -5.36 24.67
C GLN A 294 -3.99 -6.47 25.39
N TYR A 295 -4.62 -7.37 24.62
CA TYR A 295 -5.28 -8.55 25.15
C TYR A 295 -4.31 -9.43 25.97
N GLU A 296 -3.12 -9.76 25.41
CA GLU A 296 -2.10 -10.54 26.13
C GLU A 296 -1.69 -9.86 27.46
N TYR A 297 -1.46 -8.54 27.41
CA TYR A 297 -1.11 -7.79 28.63
C TYR A 297 -2.26 -7.75 29.64
N ALA A 298 -3.48 -7.46 29.18
CA ALA A 298 -4.67 -7.39 30.03
C ALA A 298 -4.96 -8.73 30.73
N LYS A 299 -4.79 -9.84 30.01
CA LYS A 299 -4.91 -11.20 30.54
C LYS A 299 -3.88 -11.48 31.64
N ASN A 300 -2.60 -11.15 31.36
CA ASN A 300 -1.50 -11.41 32.30
C ASN A 300 -1.54 -10.52 33.57
N ASN A 301 -2.28 -9.38 33.50
CA ASN A 301 -2.39 -8.43 34.62
C ASN A 301 -3.81 -8.35 35.20
N GLU A 302 -4.64 -9.39 34.98
CA GLU A 302 -5.98 -9.56 35.59
C GLU A 302 -6.99 -8.43 35.29
N TYR A 303 -6.82 -7.71 34.17
CA TYR A 303 -7.80 -6.68 33.74
C TYR A 303 -9.06 -7.30 33.13
N ILE A 304 -8.97 -8.50 32.54
CA ILE A 304 -10.05 -9.16 31.79
C ILE A 304 -10.38 -10.54 32.36
N PRO A 305 -10.84 -10.66 33.64
CA PRO A 305 -11.08 -11.96 34.28
C PRO A 305 -12.12 -12.78 33.54
N PHE A 306 -13.15 -12.19 32.93
CA PHE A 306 -14.17 -12.93 32.19
C PHE A 306 -13.63 -13.44 30.84
N LEU A 307 -13.06 -12.56 29.99
CA LEU A 307 -12.48 -12.99 28.71
C LEU A 307 -11.34 -14.01 28.91
N SER A 308 -10.60 -13.90 30.02
CA SER A 308 -9.57 -14.88 30.39
C SER A 308 -10.12 -16.25 30.80
N SER A 309 -11.40 -16.33 31.24
CA SER A 309 -12.08 -17.58 31.59
C SER A 309 -12.67 -18.30 30.37
N LEU A 310 -12.77 -17.64 29.23
CA LEU A 310 -13.25 -18.22 27.98
C LEU A 310 -12.19 -19.16 27.38
N PRO A 311 -12.53 -19.99 26.37
CA PRO A 311 -11.53 -20.69 25.57
C PRO A 311 -10.44 -19.73 25.08
N GLU A 312 -9.21 -20.23 24.83
CA GLU A 312 -8.10 -19.40 24.37
C GLU A 312 -8.50 -18.66 23.10
N SER A 313 -8.23 -17.35 23.04
CA SER A 313 -8.54 -16.58 21.85
C SER A 313 -7.64 -16.98 20.70
N GLU A 314 -8.22 -17.09 19.51
CA GLU A 314 -7.43 -17.14 18.31
C GLU A 314 -6.88 -15.73 17.99
N ARG A 315 -5.69 -15.69 17.41
CA ARG A 315 -5.16 -14.47 16.84
C ARG A 315 -5.57 -14.40 15.38
N ILE A 316 -6.25 -13.32 14.99
CA ILE A 316 -6.60 -13.04 13.59
C ILE A 316 -5.86 -11.80 13.09
N ILE A 317 -5.88 -11.57 11.79
CA ILE A 317 -5.26 -10.39 11.18
C ILE A 317 -6.34 -9.50 10.56
N SER A 318 -6.24 -8.21 10.84
CA SER A 318 -7.09 -7.16 10.26
C SER A 318 -6.80 -6.97 8.78
N ALA A 319 -7.79 -6.49 8.03
CA ALA A 319 -7.57 -6.00 6.66
C ALA A 319 -6.78 -4.68 6.69
N PHE A 320 -5.95 -4.48 5.69
CA PHE A 320 -5.20 -3.22 5.54
C PHE A 320 -6.01 -2.20 4.72
N PRO A 321 -6.02 -0.91 5.11
CA PRO A 321 -5.48 -0.36 6.35
C PRO A 321 -6.30 -0.78 7.59
N PRO A 322 -5.65 -1.03 8.74
CA PRO A 322 -6.32 -1.40 9.99
C PRO A 322 -7.03 -0.19 10.61
N VAL A 323 -8.20 0.14 10.07
CA VAL A 323 -9.07 1.24 10.51
C VAL A 323 -10.52 0.77 10.57
N THR A 324 -11.30 1.35 11.49
CA THR A 324 -12.66 0.89 11.80
C THR A 324 -13.56 0.70 10.57
N PRO A 325 -13.78 1.67 9.66
CA PRO A 325 -14.70 1.46 8.53
C PRO A 325 -14.29 0.30 7.62
N VAL A 326 -12.98 0.14 7.39
CA VAL A 326 -12.43 -0.91 6.54
C VAL A 326 -12.66 -2.29 7.15
N ASN A 327 -12.33 -2.47 8.42
CA ASN A 327 -12.43 -3.75 9.11
C ASN A 327 -13.85 -4.10 9.53
N PHE A 328 -14.65 -3.09 9.88
CA PHE A 328 -16.09 -3.25 10.09
C PHE A 328 -16.77 -3.76 8.81
N SER A 329 -16.47 -3.16 7.65
CA SER A 329 -16.99 -3.63 6.37
C SER A 329 -16.50 -5.04 6.04
N ALA A 330 -15.20 -5.33 6.20
CA ALA A 330 -14.63 -6.63 5.92
C ALA A 330 -15.22 -7.74 6.81
N SER A 331 -15.45 -7.44 8.09
CA SER A 331 -16.05 -8.40 9.04
C SER A 331 -17.53 -8.69 8.75
N LEU A 332 -18.29 -7.73 8.20
CA LEU A 332 -19.71 -7.89 7.93
C LEU A 332 -20.03 -8.32 6.51
N THR A 333 -19.12 -8.14 5.53
CA THR A 333 -19.31 -8.61 4.14
C THR A 333 -18.59 -9.93 3.86
N GLY A 334 -17.59 -10.27 4.66
CA GLY A 334 -16.71 -11.43 4.43
C GLY A 334 -15.71 -11.25 3.30
N GLU A 335 -15.58 -10.02 2.76
CA GLU A 335 -14.72 -9.72 1.63
C GLU A 335 -13.71 -8.62 1.96
N LEU A 336 -12.55 -8.70 1.30
CA LEU A 336 -11.44 -7.77 1.51
C LEU A 336 -11.76 -6.37 0.95
N PRO A 337 -11.09 -5.32 1.42
CA PRO A 337 -11.37 -3.92 1.08
C PRO A 337 -11.40 -3.62 -0.43
N HIS A 338 -10.49 -4.20 -1.20
CA HIS A 338 -10.43 -4.01 -2.66
C HIS A 338 -11.63 -4.64 -3.41
N ILE A 339 -12.37 -5.55 -2.76
CA ILE A 339 -13.57 -6.21 -3.29
C ILE A 339 -14.82 -5.52 -2.77
N ASN A 340 -14.93 -5.26 -1.46
CA ASN A 340 -16.11 -4.64 -0.86
C ASN A 340 -16.21 -3.13 -1.09
N GLY A 341 -15.13 -2.48 -1.55
CA GLY A 341 -15.08 -1.06 -1.90
C GLY A 341 -14.76 -0.11 -0.75
N VAL A 342 -14.64 -0.59 0.50
CA VAL A 342 -14.31 0.23 1.67
C VAL A 342 -12.83 0.04 2.01
N TYR A 343 -11.96 0.85 1.43
CA TYR A 343 -10.50 0.75 1.57
C TYR A 343 -9.85 1.95 2.26
N GLN A 344 -10.65 2.88 2.82
CA GLN A 344 -10.16 4.04 3.56
C GLN A 344 -11.23 4.61 4.50
N ARG A 345 -10.81 5.44 5.49
CA ARG A 345 -11.67 6.01 6.54
C ARG A 345 -12.91 6.77 6.03
N GLY A 346 -12.85 7.41 4.88
CA GLY A 346 -13.93 8.26 4.34
C GLY A 346 -15.06 7.49 3.63
N ILE A 347 -14.88 6.21 3.34
CA ILE A 347 -15.86 5.41 2.61
C ILE A 347 -16.76 4.70 3.62
N ARG A 348 -18.08 4.89 3.51
CA ARG A 348 -19.08 4.31 4.43
C ARG A 348 -20.08 3.38 3.77
N GLN A 349 -20.04 3.28 2.45
CA GLN A 349 -20.94 2.41 1.68
C GLN A 349 -20.14 1.25 1.07
N THR A 350 -20.54 0.04 1.39
CA THR A 350 -19.98 -1.18 0.78
C THR A 350 -20.64 -1.46 -0.56
N HIS A 351 -19.89 -2.06 -1.49
CA HIS A 351 -20.40 -2.52 -2.78
C HIS A 351 -21.12 -3.88 -2.68
N LEU A 352 -21.00 -4.57 -1.55
CA LEU A 352 -21.49 -5.90 -1.31
C LEU A 352 -22.46 -5.92 -0.14
N PRO A 353 -23.45 -6.84 -0.15
CA PRO A 353 -24.37 -7.03 0.97
C PRO A 353 -23.63 -7.49 2.23
N THR A 354 -24.12 -7.04 3.39
CA THR A 354 -23.61 -7.46 4.68
C THR A 354 -24.31 -8.71 5.22
N ILE A 355 -23.90 -9.18 6.38
CA ILE A 355 -24.55 -10.29 7.08
C ILE A 355 -26.04 -10.00 7.40
N PHE A 356 -26.43 -8.73 7.49
CA PHE A 356 -27.82 -8.34 7.73
C PHE A 356 -28.70 -8.57 6.50
N ASP A 357 -28.20 -8.35 5.30
CA ASP A 357 -28.91 -8.68 4.07
C ASP A 357 -29.03 -10.21 3.91
N PHE A 358 -27.96 -10.96 4.23
CA PHE A 358 -28.02 -12.41 4.32
C PHE A 358 -29.12 -12.88 5.29
N CYS A 359 -29.26 -12.29 6.47
CA CYS A 359 -30.32 -12.59 7.42
C CYS A 359 -31.69 -12.35 6.78
N LYS A 360 -31.90 -11.19 6.18
CA LYS A 360 -33.16 -10.81 5.50
C LYS A 360 -33.53 -11.79 4.39
N GLU A 361 -32.59 -12.15 3.52
CA GLU A 361 -32.82 -13.12 2.42
C GLU A 361 -33.20 -14.50 2.94
N ASN A 362 -32.68 -14.90 4.10
CA ASN A 362 -32.94 -16.19 4.72
C ASN A 362 -34.05 -16.15 5.80
N LYS A 363 -34.84 -15.05 5.86
CA LYS A 363 -35.96 -14.86 6.80
C LYS A 363 -35.54 -14.99 8.27
N LYS A 364 -34.34 -14.51 8.58
CA LYS A 364 -33.78 -14.43 9.93
C LYS A 364 -33.89 -13.01 10.46
N GLU A 365 -34.29 -12.89 11.72
CA GLU A 365 -34.39 -11.61 12.39
C GLU A 365 -33.03 -11.16 12.89
N SER A 366 -32.65 -9.91 12.62
CA SER A 366 -31.36 -9.36 13.00
C SER A 366 -31.46 -7.94 13.55
N ALA A 367 -30.59 -7.62 14.50
CA ALA A 367 -30.47 -6.29 15.10
C ALA A 367 -29.00 -5.89 15.24
N ALA A 368 -28.73 -4.58 15.15
CA ALA A 368 -27.43 -3.98 15.43
C ALA A 368 -27.57 -2.93 16.52
N VAL A 369 -26.76 -3.02 17.57
CA VAL A 369 -26.67 -2.03 18.66
C VAL A 369 -25.35 -1.29 18.51
N ILE A 370 -25.42 -0.01 18.21
CA ILE A 370 -24.27 0.83 17.92
C ILE A 370 -24.35 2.18 18.64
N GLY A 371 -23.27 2.96 18.56
CA GLY A 371 -23.26 4.34 19.03
C GLY A 371 -24.10 5.29 18.17
N PRO A 372 -24.03 6.60 18.42
CA PRO A 372 -24.90 7.58 17.75
C PRO A 372 -24.62 7.78 16.26
N ILE A 373 -23.53 7.22 15.74
CA ILE A 373 -23.10 7.39 14.34
C ILE A 373 -22.80 6.03 13.73
N ASN A 374 -23.38 5.80 12.53
CA ASN A 374 -23.04 4.61 11.72
C ASN A 374 -21.59 4.64 11.26
N THR A 375 -20.88 3.54 11.45
CA THR A 375 -19.53 3.34 10.90
C THR A 375 -19.59 3.12 9.38
N ILE A 376 -20.52 2.24 8.94
CA ILE A 376 -20.89 2.04 7.53
C ILE A 376 -22.42 2.00 7.42
N GLU A 377 -22.96 2.15 6.22
CA GLU A 377 -24.38 1.94 5.94
C GLU A 377 -24.73 0.46 6.09
N LEU A 378 -25.83 0.18 6.79
CA LEU A 378 -26.35 -1.17 7.00
C LEU A 378 -27.74 -1.30 6.36
N GLU A 379 -28.12 -2.51 5.93
CA GLU A 379 -29.43 -2.79 5.33
C GLU A 379 -30.59 -2.82 6.35
N ILE A 380 -30.28 -2.67 7.63
CA ILE A 380 -31.23 -2.57 8.73
C ILE A 380 -31.12 -1.23 9.44
N SER A 381 -32.14 -0.84 10.17
CA SER A 381 -32.11 0.32 11.07
C SER A 381 -31.48 -0.07 12.39
N PRO A 382 -30.29 0.44 12.73
CA PRO A 382 -29.65 0.11 14.01
C PRO A 382 -30.39 0.68 15.22
N VAL A 383 -30.23 0.04 16.36
CA VAL A 383 -30.57 0.60 17.66
C VAL A 383 -29.44 1.53 18.10
N PHE A 384 -29.66 2.82 17.99
CA PHE A 384 -28.69 3.82 18.42
C PHE A 384 -28.68 3.96 19.93
N SER A 385 -27.49 3.95 20.52
CA SER A 385 -27.27 4.19 21.95
C SER A 385 -26.71 5.59 22.13
N LEU A 386 -27.35 6.37 23.00
CA LEU A 386 -26.97 7.74 23.33
C LEU A 386 -26.49 7.74 24.79
N ASP A 387 -25.50 8.58 25.09
CA ASP A 387 -25.02 8.81 26.46
C ASP A 387 -26.14 9.49 27.27
N LEU A 388 -26.92 8.71 28.00
CA LEU A 388 -28.06 9.15 28.79
C LEU A 388 -27.68 9.57 30.21
N ASN A 389 -26.61 9.02 30.74
CA ASN A 389 -26.12 9.30 32.09
C ASN A 389 -25.08 10.44 32.11
N ASN A 390 -24.61 10.92 30.92
CA ASN A 390 -23.62 11.96 30.70
C ASN A 390 -22.24 11.62 31.31
N ASP A 391 -21.82 10.36 31.22
CA ASP A 391 -20.50 9.93 31.69
C ASP A 391 -19.41 9.96 30.58
N GLY A 392 -19.81 10.31 29.36
CA GLY A 392 -18.94 10.43 28.18
C GLY A 392 -18.79 9.12 27.40
N SER A 393 -19.49 8.05 27.78
CA SER A 393 -19.55 6.74 27.15
C SER A 393 -20.92 6.48 26.53
N THR A 394 -21.03 5.49 25.68
CA THR A 394 -22.29 4.90 25.22
C THR A 394 -22.27 3.38 25.35
N ASP A 395 -21.19 2.79 25.87
CA ASP A 395 -20.99 1.35 25.88
C ASP A 395 -21.82 0.63 26.97
N ASP A 396 -22.13 1.32 28.05
CA ASP A 396 -23.09 0.83 29.05
C ASP A 396 -24.54 0.88 28.54
N GLU A 397 -24.95 1.92 27.79
CA GLU A 397 -26.26 1.96 27.14
C GLU A 397 -26.37 0.93 26.01
N LYS A 398 -25.29 0.68 25.26
CA LYS A 398 -25.25 -0.43 24.27
C LYS A 398 -25.51 -1.77 24.96
N THR A 399 -24.86 -1.99 26.09
CA THR A 399 -25.07 -3.20 26.91
C THR A 399 -26.53 -3.34 27.35
N LYS A 400 -27.12 -2.24 27.88
CA LYS A 400 -28.52 -2.22 28.31
C LYS A 400 -29.46 -2.44 27.12
N ASN A 401 -29.23 -1.78 26.00
CA ASN A 401 -30.06 -1.92 24.81
C ASN A 401 -29.98 -3.34 24.23
N ALA A 402 -28.79 -3.95 24.19
CA ALA A 402 -28.62 -5.33 23.75
C ALA A 402 -29.36 -6.32 24.66
N LEU A 403 -29.24 -6.19 25.99
CA LEU A 403 -29.98 -7.03 26.95
C LEU A 403 -31.50 -6.93 26.78
N ASN A 404 -32.02 -5.73 26.46
CA ASN A 404 -33.46 -5.55 26.19
C ASN A 404 -33.93 -6.28 24.95
N LEU A 405 -33.03 -6.51 23.96
CA LEU A 405 -33.34 -7.25 22.73
C LEU A 405 -33.32 -8.79 22.92
N PHE A 406 -32.68 -9.30 23.99
CA PHE A 406 -32.53 -10.76 24.18
C PHE A 406 -33.85 -11.49 24.40
N SER A 407 -34.87 -10.78 24.90
CA SER A 407 -36.23 -11.35 25.04
C SER A 407 -36.98 -11.49 23.71
N ASN A 408 -36.48 -10.89 22.64
CA ASN A 408 -37.05 -10.98 21.31
C ASN A 408 -36.39 -12.13 20.52
N ASN A 409 -37.12 -12.62 19.51
CA ASN A 409 -36.65 -13.75 18.69
C ASN A 409 -35.66 -13.33 17.60
N TYR A 410 -34.54 -12.67 17.95
CA TYR A 410 -33.47 -12.38 16.99
C TYR A 410 -32.58 -13.59 16.80
N ASP A 411 -32.26 -13.89 15.54
CA ASP A 411 -31.27 -14.89 15.15
C ASP A 411 -29.85 -14.32 15.25
N LEU A 412 -29.70 -13.02 14.95
CA LEU A 412 -28.42 -12.30 15.03
C LEU A 412 -28.60 -10.99 15.81
N ILE A 413 -27.79 -10.79 16.85
CA ILE A 413 -27.62 -9.49 17.49
C ILE A 413 -26.14 -9.10 17.39
N PHE A 414 -25.87 -7.93 16.77
CA PHE A 414 -24.56 -7.34 16.69
C PHE A 414 -24.43 -6.18 17.68
N VAL A 415 -23.32 -6.13 18.42
CA VAL A 415 -23.03 -5.09 19.40
C VAL A 415 -21.63 -4.52 19.12
N HIS A 416 -21.51 -3.19 18.94
CA HIS A 416 -20.26 -2.50 18.67
C HIS A 416 -19.84 -1.62 19.85
N TYR A 417 -18.87 -2.07 20.65
CA TYR A 417 -18.22 -1.31 21.72
C TYR A 417 -17.09 -0.44 21.16
N LYS A 418 -16.93 0.80 21.68
CA LYS A 418 -16.01 1.77 21.11
C LYS A 418 -15.03 2.40 22.09
N ASP A 419 -15.26 2.29 23.38
CA ASP A 419 -14.51 3.06 24.38
C ASP A 419 -13.03 2.66 24.50
N VAL A 420 -12.65 1.43 24.09
CA VAL A 420 -11.24 1.03 24.06
C VAL A 420 -10.48 1.81 23.00
N ASP A 421 -11.04 1.97 21.80
CA ASP A 421 -10.46 2.80 20.74
C ASP A 421 -10.34 4.27 21.17
N ILE A 422 -11.40 4.84 21.75
CA ILE A 422 -11.41 6.21 22.25
C ILE A 422 -10.34 6.42 23.33
N ALA A 423 -10.24 5.52 24.28
CA ALA A 423 -9.24 5.60 25.35
C ALA A 423 -7.82 5.44 24.80
N GLY A 424 -7.61 4.51 23.87
CA GLY A 424 -6.35 4.32 23.18
C GLY A 424 -5.88 5.58 22.45
N HIS A 425 -6.76 6.22 21.68
CA HIS A 425 -6.45 7.48 21.01
C HIS A 425 -6.07 8.59 22.00
N ASN A 426 -6.80 8.72 23.13
CA ASN A 426 -6.60 9.79 24.08
C ASN A 426 -5.37 9.60 24.98
N PHE A 427 -5.00 8.35 25.30
CA PHE A 427 -4.02 8.08 26.35
C PHE A 427 -2.86 7.18 25.89
N GLY A 428 -3.01 6.49 24.78
CA GLY A 428 -2.06 5.48 24.29
C GLY A 428 -2.51 4.05 24.57
N ASP A 429 -1.95 3.13 23.81
CA ASP A 429 -2.30 1.71 23.80
C ASP A 429 -1.99 1.01 25.14
N PHE A 430 -0.90 1.39 25.81
CA PHE A 430 -0.45 0.84 27.10
C PHE A 430 -0.68 1.78 28.29
N ASP A 431 -1.51 2.81 28.16
CA ASP A 431 -1.85 3.66 29.31
C ASP A 431 -2.81 2.93 30.27
N LYS A 432 -2.67 3.22 31.56
CA LYS A 432 -3.55 2.67 32.60
C LYS A 432 -5.02 2.93 32.35
N LYS A 433 -5.37 4.12 31.83
CA LYS A 433 -6.76 4.48 31.54
C LYS A 433 -7.33 3.64 30.42
N THR A 434 -6.54 3.30 29.41
CA THR A 434 -6.94 2.38 28.34
C THR A 434 -7.25 0.99 28.92
N PHE A 435 -6.44 0.49 29.85
CA PHE A 435 -6.72 -0.78 30.51
C PHE A 435 -7.91 -0.74 31.47
N GLU A 436 -8.22 0.40 32.08
CA GLU A 436 -9.47 0.57 32.85
C GLU A 436 -10.71 0.49 31.95
N GLU A 437 -10.66 1.01 30.72
CA GLU A 437 -11.75 0.82 29.75
C GLU A 437 -11.84 -0.63 29.26
N ILE A 438 -10.71 -1.28 28.96
CA ILE A 438 -10.69 -2.72 28.63
C ILE A 438 -11.34 -3.54 29.74
N LYS A 439 -11.08 -3.20 31.02
CA LYS A 439 -11.70 -3.85 32.16
C LYS A 439 -13.21 -3.61 32.24
N LYS A 440 -13.70 -2.40 31.93
CA LYS A 440 -15.14 -2.13 31.87
C LYS A 440 -15.81 -2.98 30.79
N ILE A 441 -15.19 -3.02 29.59
CA ILE A 441 -15.70 -3.82 28.46
C ILE A 441 -15.76 -5.31 28.83
N ASP A 442 -14.76 -5.87 29.52
CA ASP A 442 -14.82 -7.25 30.04
C ASP A 442 -16.08 -7.51 30.88
N GLY A 443 -16.42 -6.54 31.73
CA GLY A 443 -17.65 -6.59 32.53
C GLY A 443 -18.93 -6.50 31.72
N TYR A 444 -18.96 -5.70 30.65
CA TYR A 444 -20.10 -5.58 29.74
C TYR A 444 -20.29 -6.83 28.90
N VAL A 445 -19.21 -7.35 28.34
CA VAL A 445 -19.21 -8.62 27.58
C VAL A 445 -19.69 -9.76 28.45
N LYS A 446 -19.21 -9.85 29.71
CA LYS A 446 -19.71 -10.83 30.68
C LYS A 446 -21.23 -10.79 30.84
N LYS A 447 -21.80 -9.58 31.04
CA LYS A 447 -23.26 -9.42 31.22
C LYS A 447 -24.03 -9.88 29.98
N LEU A 448 -23.53 -9.61 28.79
CA LEU A 448 -24.17 -10.06 27.55
C LEU A 448 -24.11 -11.58 27.42
N VAL A 449 -22.92 -12.16 27.54
CA VAL A 449 -22.70 -13.60 27.34
C VAL A 449 -23.47 -14.45 28.38
N GLU A 450 -23.49 -14.06 29.66
CA GLU A 450 -24.21 -14.79 30.71
C GLU A 450 -25.73 -14.76 30.56
N ASN A 451 -26.28 -13.83 29.77
CA ASN A 451 -27.72 -13.69 29.52
C ASN A 451 -28.14 -14.08 28.10
N TRP A 452 -27.20 -14.51 27.25
CA TRP A 452 -27.48 -14.95 25.90
C TRP A 452 -27.65 -16.47 25.80
N ASP A 453 -28.71 -16.90 25.13
CA ASP A 453 -28.93 -18.32 24.83
C ASP A 453 -28.65 -18.57 23.34
N GLY A 454 -27.42 -18.95 23.03
CA GLY A 454 -26.94 -19.16 21.66
C GLY A 454 -25.42 -19.10 21.56
N ARG A 455 -24.92 -19.06 20.33
CA ARG A 455 -23.48 -18.96 20.04
C ARG A 455 -23.01 -17.53 20.17
N VAL A 456 -21.74 -17.38 20.53
CA VAL A 456 -21.10 -16.08 20.71
C VAL A 456 -19.85 -15.99 19.85
N ILE A 457 -19.72 -14.88 19.13
CA ILE A 457 -18.47 -14.48 18.47
C ILE A 457 -18.06 -13.13 19.06
N ILE A 458 -16.82 -13.06 19.56
CA ILE A 458 -16.21 -11.81 20.03
C ILE A 458 -14.96 -11.56 19.20
N TYR A 459 -14.79 -10.34 18.70
CA TYR A 459 -13.65 -9.97 17.91
C TYR A 459 -13.31 -8.49 18.06
N SER A 460 -12.12 -8.11 17.59
CA SER A 460 -11.75 -6.71 17.39
C SER A 460 -11.39 -6.47 15.93
N ASP A 461 -11.61 -5.24 15.48
CA ASP A 461 -11.41 -4.84 14.09
C ASP A 461 -9.96 -4.44 13.79
N HIS A 462 -9.27 -3.80 14.73
CA HIS A 462 -7.85 -3.44 14.68
C HIS A 462 -7.30 -3.28 16.10
N GLY A 463 -5.98 -3.20 16.19
CA GLY A 463 -5.32 -2.78 17.40
C GLY A 463 -4.86 -1.33 17.30
N MET A 464 -3.86 -0.96 18.10
CA MET A 464 -3.38 0.41 18.20
C MET A 464 -1.90 0.44 18.58
N HIS A 465 -1.16 1.41 18.07
CA HIS A 465 0.22 1.69 18.43
C HIS A 465 0.33 3.04 19.13
N LYS A 466 1.38 3.19 19.94
CA LYS A 466 1.69 4.43 20.65
C LYS A 466 2.13 5.54 19.71
N THR A 467 1.69 6.77 20.02
CA THR A 467 2.19 8.02 19.45
C THR A 467 2.69 8.97 20.55
N ASP A 468 3.22 10.12 20.18
CA ASP A 468 3.68 11.11 21.15
C ASP A 468 2.53 11.70 22.00
N ASP A 469 1.33 11.83 21.40
CA ASP A 469 0.15 12.48 22.01
C ASP A 469 -0.95 11.47 22.38
N GLY A 470 -0.67 10.16 22.44
CA GLY A 470 -1.67 9.13 22.73
C GLY A 470 -1.43 7.85 21.96
N GLY A 471 -2.43 7.39 21.21
CA GLY A 471 -2.34 6.26 20.31
C GLY A 471 -2.95 6.51 18.94
N SER A 472 -2.55 5.72 17.97
CA SER A 472 -3.08 5.74 16.60
C SER A 472 -3.11 4.34 16.01
N HIS A 473 -3.76 4.20 14.86
CA HIS A 473 -3.82 2.96 14.10
C HIS A 473 -3.98 3.26 12.61
N GLY A 474 -3.77 2.28 11.76
CA GLY A 474 -3.92 2.41 10.31
C GLY A 474 -2.65 2.10 9.52
N ILE A 475 -1.57 1.68 10.19
CA ILE A 475 -0.30 1.31 9.56
C ILE A 475 -0.01 -0.19 9.69
N LEU A 476 0.91 -0.70 8.88
CA LEU A 476 1.27 -2.11 8.89
C LEU A 476 2.28 -2.39 10.00
N THR A 477 1.80 -2.51 11.22
CA THR A 477 2.56 -2.89 12.42
C THR A 477 1.91 -4.12 13.09
N HIS A 478 2.66 -4.77 13.98
CA HIS A 478 2.11 -5.88 14.75
C HIS A 478 0.95 -5.42 15.65
N GLU A 479 1.10 -4.24 16.25
CA GLU A 479 0.15 -3.66 17.18
C GLU A 479 -1.21 -3.38 16.53
N ASP A 480 -1.20 -2.84 15.30
CA ASP A 480 -2.42 -2.45 14.60
C ASP A 480 -3.12 -3.62 13.92
N MET A 481 -2.32 -4.60 13.41
CA MET A 481 -2.82 -5.63 12.52
C MET A 481 -3.36 -6.87 13.21
N PHE A 482 -2.89 -7.20 14.43
CA PHE A 482 -3.29 -8.44 15.08
C PHE A 482 -4.31 -8.19 16.17
N THR A 483 -5.42 -8.94 16.13
CA THR A 483 -6.55 -8.79 17.05
C THR A 483 -7.00 -10.14 17.61
N PRO A 484 -7.64 -10.16 18.81
CA PRO A 484 -8.19 -11.36 19.39
C PRO A 484 -9.54 -11.75 18.78
N TYR A 485 -9.81 -13.05 18.74
CA TYR A 485 -11.03 -13.63 18.19
C TYR A 485 -11.48 -14.84 19.02
N TRP A 486 -12.75 -14.88 19.39
CA TRP A 486 -13.38 -16.01 20.09
C TRP A 486 -14.64 -16.46 19.36
N ILE A 487 -14.88 -17.74 19.37
CA ILE A 487 -16.11 -18.39 18.92
C ILE A 487 -16.43 -19.57 19.83
N PHE A 488 -17.62 -19.59 20.44
CA PHE A 488 -18.03 -20.61 21.40
C PHE A 488 -19.55 -20.69 21.57
#